data_3cda5b43ce19302d37992540aecfccd3
#
_entry.id   3cda5b43ce19302d37992540aecfccd3
#
_cell.length_a   1.000
_cell.length_b   1.000
_cell.length_c   1.000
_cell.angle_alpha   90.00
_cell.angle_beta   90.00
_cell.angle_gamma   90.00
#
_symmetry.space_group_name_H-M   'P 1'
#
loop_
_entity.id
_entity.type
_entity.pdbx_description
1 polymer ?
#
loop_
_entity_poly.entity_id
_entity_poly.type
_entity_poly.pdbx_seq_one_letter_code
_entity_poly.pdbx_strand_id
1 'polypeptide(L)'
;MANVNLTIEEGKIYGLIGRNGAGKTTLLSIISAQNPASSGDVTLDGEQIWENEKALSDIFFSRELSANTMSGANNLKVKEYLKYAQCFLKNWDNDYANELLARFGLDKNQSINKLSKGMMSMVTIVVALASKAKFTFLDEPAAGLDVVARNDFYRLLIEEYTQSGRTFVISTHIIDEASDIF
;
A
#
# COMPACT_ATOMS: atom_id res chain seq x y z
N MET A 1 -10.05 15.01 11.78
CA MET A 1 -9.27 14.47 12.91
C MET A 1 -8.64 15.61 13.64
N ALA A 2 -8.55 15.54 14.96
CA ALA A 2 -7.89 16.56 15.75
C ALA A 2 -7.02 15.90 16.84
N ASN A 3 -5.86 16.50 17.12
CA ASN A 3 -4.94 16.10 18.20
C ASN A 3 -4.46 14.63 18.12
N VAL A 4 -4.02 14.19 16.95
CA VAL A 4 -3.41 12.87 16.79
C VAL A 4 -1.92 12.95 17.11
N ASN A 5 -1.47 12.13 18.07
CA ASN A 5 -0.07 11.91 18.35
C ASN A 5 0.21 10.42 18.11
N LEU A 6 1.09 10.12 17.16
CA LEU A 6 1.39 8.75 16.73
C LEU A 6 2.89 8.65 16.45
N THR A 7 3.51 7.60 16.99
CA THR A 7 4.88 7.22 16.64
C THR A 7 4.84 5.86 15.96
N ILE A 8 5.48 5.76 14.78
CA ILE A 8 5.65 4.51 14.04
C ILE A 8 7.13 4.16 14.09
N GLU A 9 7.46 3.10 14.79
CA GLU A 9 8.84 2.61 14.87
C GLU A 9 9.17 1.74 13.66
N GLU A 10 10.42 1.78 13.24
CA GLU A 10 10.92 0.96 12.14
C GLU A 10 10.88 -0.53 12.48
N GLY A 11 10.69 -1.37 11.45
CA GLY A 11 10.72 -2.82 11.59
C GLY A 11 9.53 -3.39 12.36
N LYS A 12 8.33 -2.79 12.21
CA LYS A 12 7.10 -3.28 12.83
C LYS A 12 5.94 -3.33 11.85
N ILE A 13 4.96 -4.16 12.15
CA ILE A 13 3.66 -4.16 11.47
C ILE A 13 2.62 -3.51 12.40
N TYR A 14 1.87 -2.56 11.88
CA TYR A 14 0.82 -1.84 12.60
C TYR A 14 -0.53 -2.03 11.93
N GLY A 15 -1.56 -2.33 12.73
CA GLY A 15 -2.96 -2.36 12.30
C GLY A 15 -3.68 -1.06 12.69
N LEU A 16 -4.17 -0.34 11.70
CA LEU A 16 -5.05 0.83 11.89
C LEU A 16 -6.50 0.39 11.78
N ILE A 17 -7.10 0.03 12.90
CA ILE A 17 -8.45 -0.54 12.94
C ILE A 17 -9.49 0.53 13.20
N GLY A 18 -10.59 0.52 12.46
CA GLY A 18 -11.69 1.44 12.68
C GLY A 18 -12.78 1.35 11.62
N ARG A 19 -13.99 1.80 11.98
CA ARG A 19 -15.14 1.82 11.07
C ARG A 19 -14.87 2.70 9.85
N ASN A 20 -15.64 2.46 8.78
CA ASN A 20 -15.63 3.35 7.61
C ASN A 20 -16.00 4.78 8.03
N GLY A 21 -15.26 5.77 7.51
CA GLY A 21 -15.41 7.18 7.89
C GLY A 21 -14.67 7.60 9.17
N ALA A 22 -13.98 6.70 9.89
CA ALA A 22 -13.20 7.04 11.09
C ALA A 22 -11.95 7.90 10.81
N GLY A 23 -11.60 8.10 9.53
CA GLY A 23 -10.46 8.92 9.13
C GLY A 23 -9.17 8.14 8.88
N LYS A 24 -9.20 6.82 8.78
CA LYS A 24 -8.01 5.97 8.50
C LYS A 24 -7.27 6.43 7.24
N THR A 25 -7.97 6.52 6.12
CA THR A 25 -7.41 7.01 4.84
C THR A 25 -6.82 8.42 4.96
N THR A 26 -7.51 9.32 5.69
CA THR A 26 -7.01 10.68 5.91
C THR A 26 -5.72 10.68 6.71
N LEU A 27 -5.64 9.88 7.77
CA LEU A 27 -4.42 9.73 8.55
C LEU A 27 -3.28 9.18 7.69
N LEU A 28 -3.51 8.05 6.99
CA LEU A 28 -2.50 7.45 6.12
C LEU A 28 -2.03 8.41 5.04
N SER A 29 -2.93 9.20 4.42
CA SER A 29 -2.56 10.16 3.39
C SER A 29 -1.74 11.34 3.93
N ILE A 30 -1.92 11.74 5.19
CA ILE A 30 -1.13 12.80 5.82
C ILE A 30 0.25 12.26 6.20
N ILE A 31 0.33 11.11 6.88
CA ILE A 31 1.62 10.54 7.29
C ILE A 31 2.46 9.98 6.14
N SER A 32 1.89 9.83 4.95
CA SER A 32 2.61 9.50 3.71
C SER A 32 2.84 10.72 2.80
N ALA A 33 2.58 11.93 3.30
CA ALA A 33 2.70 13.21 2.60
C ALA A 33 1.93 13.29 1.25
N GLN A 34 0.81 12.58 1.13
CA GLN A 34 -0.10 12.75 -0.02
C GLN A 34 -0.99 13.98 0.15
N ASN A 35 -1.25 14.38 1.38
CA ASN A 35 -2.00 15.57 1.74
C ASN A 35 -1.27 16.30 2.89
N PRO A 36 -1.25 17.65 2.88
CA PRO A 36 -0.69 18.40 3.99
C PRO A 36 -1.56 18.26 5.25
N ALA A 37 -0.94 18.29 6.41
CA ALA A 37 -1.66 18.43 7.68
C ALA A 37 -2.21 19.86 7.79
N SER A 38 -3.41 20.02 8.34
CA SER A 38 -3.98 21.35 8.61
C SER A 38 -3.25 22.07 9.74
N SER A 39 -2.63 21.31 10.66
CA SER A 39 -1.79 21.78 11.76
C SER A 39 -0.96 20.62 12.30
N GLY A 40 0.13 20.92 12.99
CA GLY A 40 1.08 19.93 13.48
C GLY A 40 2.06 19.49 12.40
N ASP A 41 2.96 18.59 12.78
CA ASP A 41 4.09 18.17 11.98
C ASP A 41 4.09 16.65 11.79
N VAL A 42 4.57 16.20 10.64
CA VAL A 42 4.89 14.80 10.39
C VAL A 42 6.37 14.72 10.02
N THR A 43 7.11 13.92 10.78
CA THR A 43 8.56 13.80 10.61
C THR A 43 8.98 12.36 10.43
N LEU A 44 10.05 12.14 9.68
CA LEU A 44 10.79 10.88 9.58
C LEU A 44 12.22 11.15 10.08
N ASP A 45 12.64 10.45 11.13
CA ASP A 45 13.95 10.61 11.78
C ASP A 45 14.24 12.10 12.19
N GLY A 46 13.20 12.82 12.59
CA GLY A 46 13.27 14.22 13.00
C GLY A 46 13.20 15.24 11.86
N GLU A 47 13.24 14.82 10.61
CA GLU A 47 13.10 15.69 9.44
C GLU A 47 11.65 15.73 8.96
N GLN A 48 11.14 16.91 8.57
CA GLN A 48 9.81 17.05 7.95
C GLN A 48 9.70 16.21 6.68
N ILE A 49 8.57 15.49 6.52
CA ILE A 49 8.36 14.65 5.32
C ILE A 49 7.75 15.42 4.15
N TRP A 50 7.02 16.52 4.41
CA TRP A 50 6.36 17.28 3.37
C TRP A 50 7.39 17.95 2.45
N GLU A 51 7.26 17.72 1.15
CA GLU A 51 8.19 18.20 0.11
C GLU A 51 9.65 17.76 0.33
N ASN A 52 9.89 16.68 1.05
CA ASN A 52 11.22 16.12 1.31
C ASN A 52 11.43 14.85 0.46
N GLU A 53 12.11 15.02 -0.67
CA GLU A 53 12.36 13.92 -1.63
C GLU A 53 13.07 12.73 -0.99
N LYS A 54 14.04 12.98 -0.10
CA LYS A 54 14.79 11.92 0.61
C LYS A 54 13.86 11.09 1.49
N ALA A 55 13.02 11.73 2.31
CA ALA A 55 12.07 11.04 3.18
C ALA A 55 11.00 10.31 2.34
N LEU A 56 10.48 10.94 1.29
CA LEU A 56 9.47 10.37 0.42
C LEU A 56 9.97 9.16 -0.37
N SER A 57 11.27 9.07 -0.66
CA SER A 57 11.84 7.91 -1.36
C SER A 57 11.77 6.62 -0.54
N ASP A 58 11.61 6.71 0.77
CA ASP A 58 11.50 5.59 1.70
C ASP A 58 10.04 5.24 2.05
N ILE A 59 9.06 6.03 1.56
CA ILE A 59 7.65 5.89 1.87
C ILE A 59 6.88 5.43 0.63
N PHE A 60 6.03 4.41 0.79
CA PHE A 60 5.05 4.01 -0.21
C PHE A 60 3.65 4.02 0.40
N PHE A 61 2.70 4.60 -0.32
CA PHE A 61 1.30 4.61 0.07
C PHE A 61 0.43 4.00 -1.03
N SER A 62 -0.29 2.95 -0.68
CA SER A 62 -1.25 2.28 -1.55
C SER A 62 -2.68 2.60 -1.13
N ARG A 63 -3.44 3.13 -2.06
CA ARG A 63 -4.89 3.27 -1.95
C ARG A 63 -5.60 2.22 -2.79
N GLU A 64 -6.87 2.00 -2.49
CA GLU A 64 -7.75 1.22 -3.35
C GLU A 64 -7.76 1.81 -4.77
N LEU A 65 -7.34 1.01 -5.76
CA LEU A 65 -7.49 1.36 -7.17
C LEU A 65 -8.98 1.30 -7.52
N SER A 66 -9.49 2.38 -8.09
CA SER A 66 -10.83 2.36 -8.69
C SER A 66 -10.75 2.77 -10.16
N ALA A 67 -11.64 2.25 -10.98
CA ALA A 67 -11.74 2.66 -12.38
C ALA A 67 -11.95 4.18 -12.55
N ASN A 68 -12.55 4.83 -11.55
CA ASN A 68 -12.78 6.28 -11.53
C ASN A 68 -11.51 7.09 -11.25
N THR A 69 -10.56 6.58 -10.47
CA THR A 69 -9.29 7.26 -10.18
C THR A 69 -8.33 7.18 -11.36
N MET A 70 -8.58 6.29 -12.31
CA MET A 70 -7.79 6.10 -13.52
C MET A 70 -8.45 6.72 -14.76
N SER A 71 -9.33 7.71 -14.58
CA SER A 71 -10.02 8.40 -15.69
C SER A 71 -8.98 9.08 -16.60
N GLY A 72 -8.77 8.52 -17.78
CA GLY A 72 -7.73 8.88 -18.73
C GLY A 72 -6.82 7.71 -19.16
N ALA A 73 -6.75 6.65 -18.36
CA ALA A 73 -5.94 5.45 -18.66
C ALA A 73 -6.82 4.29 -19.20
N ASN A 74 -7.82 4.58 -20.02
CA ASN A 74 -8.88 3.65 -20.43
C ASN A 74 -8.41 2.32 -21.04
N ASN A 75 -7.15 2.18 -21.40
CA ASN A 75 -6.59 0.93 -21.95
C ASN A 75 -5.25 0.53 -21.33
N LEU A 76 -4.85 1.13 -20.21
CA LEU A 76 -3.60 0.82 -19.54
C LEU A 76 -3.58 -0.67 -19.12
N LYS A 77 -2.56 -1.39 -19.55
CA LYS A 77 -2.35 -2.77 -19.16
C LYS A 77 -1.63 -2.87 -17.82
N VAL A 78 -1.80 -3.98 -17.12
CA VAL A 78 -1.10 -4.23 -15.85
C VAL A 78 0.41 -4.01 -15.99
N LYS A 79 1.05 -4.56 -17.02
CA LYS A 79 2.49 -4.38 -17.28
C LYS A 79 2.91 -2.91 -17.47
N GLU A 80 2.06 -2.08 -18.06
CA GLU A 80 2.33 -0.66 -18.26
C GLU A 80 2.21 0.11 -16.95
N TYR A 81 1.22 -0.26 -16.13
CA TYR A 81 1.06 0.27 -14.77
C TYR A 81 2.28 -0.04 -13.90
N LEU A 82 2.77 -1.31 -13.93
CA LEU A 82 3.98 -1.69 -13.21
C LEU A 82 5.22 -0.94 -13.73
N LYS A 83 5.31 -0.69 -15.04
CA LYS A 83 6.39 0.09 -15.62
C LYS A 83 6.37 1.55 -15.12
N TYR A 84 5.19 2.15 -14.96
CA TYR A 84 5.10 3.46 -14.33
C TYR A 84 5.53 3.41 -12.86
N ALA A 85 5.08 2.42 -12.09
CA ALA A 85 5.52 2.24 -10.72
C ALA A 85 7.06 2.15 -10.63
N GLN A 86 7.69 1.37 -11.49
CA GLN A 86 9.15 1.25 -11.60
C GLN A 86 9.85 2.60 -11.82
N CYS A 87 9.25 3.51 -12.60
CA CYS A 87 9.86 4.83 -12.86
C CYS A 87 9.89 5.73 -11.63
N PHE A 88 8.96 5.54 -10.69
CA PHE A 88 8.83 6.40 -9.51
C PHE A 88 9.36 5.77 -8.21
N LEU A 89 9.58 4.46 -8.18
CA LEU A 89 9.93 3.72 -6.98
C LEU A 89 11.41 3.33 -7.02
N LYS A 90 12.20 3.97 -6.16
CA LYS A 90 13.66 3.87 -6.10
C LYS A 90 14.19 2.43 -5.97
N ASN A 91 13.54 1.63 -5.14
CA ASN A 91 13.97 0.28 -4.78
C ASN A 91 13.15 -0.81 -5.48
N TRP A 92 12.49 -0.47 -6.60
CA TRP A 92 11.62 -1.38 -7.33
C TRP A 92 12.27 -2.71 -7.68
N ASP A 93 11.63 -3.81 -7.26
CA ASP A 93 12.03 -5.18 -7.57
C ASP A 93 11.13 -5.75 -8.66
N ASN A 94 11.64 -5.74 -9.90
CA ASN A 94 10.88 -6.18 -11.07
C ASN A 94 10.67 -7.69 -11.10
N ASP A 95 11.63 -8.47 -10.63
CA ASP A 95 11.55 -9.93 -10.64
C ASP A 95 10.51 -10.39 -9.62
N TYR A 96 10.54 -9.78 -8.44
CA TYR A 96 9.53 -10.02 -7.41
C TYR A 96 8.13 -9.59 -7.84
N ALA A 97 7.98 -8.46 -8.54
CA ALA A 97 6.70 -8.05 -9.11
C ALA A 97 6.14 -9.09 -10.09
N ASN A 98 6.99 -9.65 -10.96
CA ASN A 98 6.56 -10.70 -11.90
C ASN A 98 6.22 -12.02 -11.20
N GLU A 99 6.96 -12.40 -10.16
CA GLU A 99 6.65 -13.56 -9.31
C GLU A 99 5.28 -13.41 -8.65
N LEU A 100 5.01 -12.25 -8.05
CA LEU A 100 3.72 -11.97 -7.40
C LEU A 100 2.56 -11.97 -8.39
N LEU A 101 2.74 -11.42 -9.61
CA LEU A 101 1.73 -11.50 -10.66
C LEU A 101 1.40 -12.96 -11.00
N ALA A 102 2.42 -13.81 -11.15
CA ALA A 102 2.23 -15.22 -11.44
C ALA A 102 1.52 -15.94 -10.29
N ARG A 103 1.90 -15.65 -9.03
CA ARG A 103 1.31 -16.23 -7.83
C ARG A 103 -0.18 -15.89 -7.69
N PHE A 104 -0.56 -14.64 -7.99
CA PHE A 104 -1.96 -14.20 -7.99
C PHE A 104 -2.73 -14.55 -9.27
N GLY A 105 -2.10 -15.20 -10.25
CA GLY A 105 -2.74 -15.53 -11.53
C GLY A 105 -3.16 -14.32 -12.36
N LEU A 106 -2.45 -13.21 -12.23
CA LEU A 106 -2.76 -11.95 -12.92
C LEU A 106 -2.11 -11.91 -14.30
N ASP A 107 -2.92 -11.71 -15.34
CA ASP A 107 -2.39 -11.49 -16.70
C ASP A 107 -1.88 -10.05 -16.87
N LYS A 108 -0.57 -9.92 -17.00
CA LYS A 108 0.10 -8.63 -17.24
C LYS A 108 -0.34 -7.89 -18.51
N ASN A 109 -0.98 -8.59 -19.46
CA ASN A 109 -1.48 -7.99 -20.69
C ASN A 109 -2.95 -7.57 -20.59
N GLN A 110 -3.64 -7.92 -19.49
CA GLN A 110 -5.00 -7.52 -19.24
C GLN A 110 -5.05 -6.01 -18.96
N SER A 111 -6.10 -5.36 -19.47
CA SER A 111 -6.33 -3.94 -19.20
C SER A 111 -6.89 -3.75 -17.79
N ILE A 112 -6.38 -2.74 -17.06
CA ILE A 112 -6.75 -2.47 -15.67
C ILE A 112 -8.26 -2.24 -15.51
N ASN A 113 -8.90 -1.58 -16.45
CA ASN A 113 -10.34 -1.33 -16.41
C ASN A 113 -11.21 -2.59 -16.59
N LYS A 114 -10.61 -3.73 -16.96
CA LYS A 114 -11.26 -5.04 -17.06
C LYS A 114 -11.00 -5.94 -15.85
N LEU A 115 -10.22 -5.46 -14.89
CA LEU A 115 -9.97 -6.20 -13.67
C LEU A 115 -11.20 -6.14 -12.75
N SER A 116 -11.46 -7.24 -12.04
CA SER A 116 -12.39 -7.21 -10.91
C SER A 116 -11.81 -6.36 -9.77
N LYS A 117 -12.66 -5.98 -8.81
CA LYS A 117 -12.20 -5.26 -7.62
C LYS A 117 -11.09 -6.02 -6.88
N GLY A 118 -11.23 -7.32 -6.68
CA GLY A 118 -10.21 -8.15 -6.06
C GLY A 118 -8.91 -8.21 -6.87
N MET A 119 -8.99 -8.33 -8.20
CA MET A 119 -7.80 -8.30 -9.07
C MET A 119 -7.10 -6.93 -9.01
N MET A 120 -7.84 -5.83 -8.91
CA MET A 120 -7.25 -4.49 -8.71
C MET A 120 -6.53 -4.41 -7.36
N SER A 121 -7.12 -4.94 -6.28
CA SER A 121 -6.46 -5.04 -4.97
C SER A 121 -5.17 -5.87 -5.05
N MET A 122 -5.18 -6.99 -5.76
CA MET A 122 -3.96 -7.78 -5.97
C MET A 122 -2.87 -7.01 -6.73
N VAL A 123 -3.23 -6.22 -7.75
CA VAL A 123 -2.25 -5.37 -8.47
C VAL A 123 -1.65 -4.31 -7.54
N THR A 124 -2.45 -3.68 -6.67
CA THR A 124 -1.91 -2.72 -5.70
C THR A 124 -1.00 -3.37 -4.67
N ILE A 125 -1.33 -4.60 -4.22
CA ILE A 125 -0.47 -5.39 -3.34
C ILE A 125 0.87 -5.71 -4.02
N VAL A 126 0.84 -6.15 -5.29
CA VAL A 126 2.06 -6.39 -6.08
C VAL A 126 2.95 -5.15 -6.09
N VAL A 127 2.39 -3.98 -6.39
CA VAL A 127 3.16 -2.72 -6.41
C VAL A 127 3.70 -2.38 -5.03
N ALA A 128 2.91 -2.53 -3.97
CA ALA A 128 3.32 -2.24 -2.61
C ALA A 128 4.48 -3.11 -2.13
N LEU A 129 4.42 -4.41 -2.39
CA LEU A 129 5.47 -5.34 -1.99
C LEU A 129 6.74 -5.17 -2.84
N ALA A 130 6.58 -5.03 -4.17
CA ALA A 130 7.69 -4.83 -5.10
C ALA A 130 8.33 -3.43 -5.01
N SER A 131 7.67 -2.46 -4.38
CA SER A 131 8.24 -1.12 -4.13
C SER A 131 9.50 -1.16 -3.29
N LYS A 132 9.63 -2.18 -2.42
CA LYS A 132 10.72 -2.32 -1.43
C LYS A 132 10.93 -1.05 -0.60
N ALA A 133 9.88 -0.23 -0.43
CA ALA A 133 9.92 0.97 0.39
C ALA A 133 10.05 0.61 1.88
N LYS A 134 10.85 1.38 2.62
CA LYS A 134 11.12 1.15 4.05
C LYS A 134 9.85 1.22 4.89
N PHE A 135 8.97 2.19 4.58
CA PHE A 135 7.65 2.36 5.18
C PHE A 135 6.56 2.18 4.13
N THR A 136 5.70 1.21 4.33
CA THR A 136 4.61 0.89 3.39
C THR A 136 3.27 1.03 4.08
N PHE A 137 2.48 1.99 3.64
CA PHE A 137 1.14 2.27 4.11
C PHE A 137 0.11 1.66 3.16
N LEU A 138 -0.76 0.82 3.68
CA LEU A 138 -1.76 0.09 2.91
C LEU A 138 -3.16 0.44 3.39
N ASP A 139 -3.95 1.11 2.54
CA ASP A 139 -5.32 1.51 2.88
C ASP A 139 -6.32 0.47 2.36
N GLU A 140 -6.91 -0.29 3.29
CA GLU A 140 -7.88 -1.36 3.03
C GLU A 140 -7.41 -2.36 1.94
N PRO A 141 -6.17 -2.91 2.01
CA PRO A 141 -5.58 -3.69 0.91
C PRO A 141 -6.34 -4.99 0.60
N ALA A 142 -7.01 -5.55 1.59
CA ALA A 142 -7.79 -6.78 1.45
C ALA A 142 -9.22 -6.56 0.93
N ALA A 143 -9.60 -5.30 0.66
CA ALA A 143 -10.95 -4.98 0.18
C ALA A 143 -11.22 -5.64 -1.18
N GLY A 144 -12.28 -6.48 -1.22
CA GLY A 144 -12.68 -7.21 -2.43
C GLY A 144 -11.92 -8.50 -2.73
N LEU A 145 -10.96 -8.89 -1.88
CA LEU A 145 -10.35 -10.20 -1.94
C LEU A 145 -11.28 -11.27 -1.36
N ASP A 146 -11.28 -12.44 -1.97
CA ASP A 146 -11.86 -13.62 -1.34
C ASP A 146 -10.96 -14.12 -0.19
N VAL A 147 -11.44 -15.09 0.58
CA VAL A 147 -10.75 -15.61 1.77
C VAL A 147 -9.37 -16.18 1.42
N VAL A 148 -9.25 -16.89 0.28
CA VAL A 148 -8.00 -17.52 -0.13
C VAL A 148 -6.94 -16.47 -0.49
N ALA A 149 -7.31 -15.52 -1.35
CA ALA A 149 -6.42 -14.43 -1.77
C ALA A 149 -6.03 -13.52 -0.59
N ARG A 150 -6.95 -13.31 0.35
CA ARG A 150 -6.68 -12.56 1.59
C ARG A 150 -5.64 -13.25 2.46
N ASN A 151 -5.80 -14.54 2.72
CA ASN A 151 -4.84 -15.31 3.50
C ASN A 151 -3.46 -15.36 2.82
N ASP A 152 -3.44 -15.45 1.49
CA ASP A 152 -2.21 -15.43 0.71
C ASP A 152 -1.51 -14.07 0.81
N PHE A 153 -2.27 -12.97 0.76
CA PHE A 153 -1.74 -11.63 0.98
C PHE A 153 -1.10 -11.47 2.36
N TYR A 154 -1.78 -11.88 3.43
CA TYR A 154 -1.24 -11.74 4.78
C TYR A 154 -0.01 -12.61 5.01
N ARG A 155 0.02 -13.81 4.44
CA ARG A 155 1.21 -14.66 4.45
C ARG A 155 2.39 -13.99 3.75
N LEU A 156 2.18 -13.44 2.55
CA LEU A 156 3.19 -12.68 1.81
C LEU A 156 3.71 -11.48 2.59
N LEU A 157 2.82 -10.77 3.27
CA LEU A 157 3.18 -9.61 4.09
C LEU A 157 4.11 -10.02 5.24
N ILE A 158 3.81 -11.13 5.93
CA ILE A 158 4.63 -11.65 7.02
C ILE A 158 5.97 -12.19 6.48
N GLU A 159 5.97 -12.88 5.34
CA GLU A 159 7.17 -13.35 4.67
C GLU A 159 8.09 -12.15 4.32
N GLU A 160 7.54 -11.10 3.70
CA GLU A 160 8.27 -9.88 3.36
C GLU A 160 8.80 -9.15 4.59
N TYR A 161 7.98 -9.00 5.63
CA TYR A 161 8.39 -8.41 6.90
C TYR A 161 9.56 -9.17 7.53
N THR A 162 9.46 -10.49 7.60
CA THR A 162 10.49 -11.34 8.23
C THR A 162 11.82 -11.28 7.47
N GLN A 163 11.78 -11.17 6.14
CA GLN A 163 12.97 -11.17 5.30
C GLN A 163 13.64 -9.79 5.22
N SER A 164 12.85 -8.72 5.20
CA SER A 164 13.33 -7.37 4.91
C SER A 164 13.39 -6.43 6.12
N GLY A 165 12.64 -6.74 7.18
CA GLY A 165 12.48 -5.85 8.33
C GLY A 165 11.75 -4.55 8.02
N ARG A 166 11.02 -4.46 6.89
CA ARG A 166 10.25 -3.28 6.50
C ARG A 166 9.12 -2.99 7.48
N THR A 167 8.71 -1.74 7.52
CA THR A 167 7.58 -1.30 8.33
C THR A 167 6.31 -1.26 7.50
N PHE A 168 5.26 -1.88 8.00
CA PHE A 168 3.95 -1.87 7.36
C PHE A 168 2.90 -1.26 8.27
N VAL A 169 2.04 -0.41 7.72
CA VAL A 169 0.86 0.13 8.39
C VAL A 169 -0.35 -0.19 7.53
N ILE A 170 -1.26 -1.00 8.05
CA ILE A 170 -2.39 -1.54 7.31
C ILE A 170 -3.67 -1.03 7.92
N SER A 171 -4.50 -0.34 7.15
CA SER A 171 -5.84 0.00 7.59
C SER A 171 -6.81 -1.14 7.28
N THR A 172 -7.68 -1.42 8.23
CA THR A 172 -8.81 -2.34 8.02
C THR A 172 -10.00 -1.94 8.89
N HIS A 173 -11.19 -2.33 8.46
CA HIS A 173 -12.40 -2.23 9.28
C HIS A 173 -12.85 -3.60 9.82
N ILE A 174 -12.12 -4.67 9.51
CA ILE A 174 -12.41 -6.05 9.90
C ILE A 174 -11.47 -6.43 11.06
N ILE A 175 -12.06 -6.62 12.25
CA ILE A 175 -11.30 -6.90 13.48
C ILE A 175 -10.64 -8.29 13.42
N ASP A 176 -11.32 -9.26 12.81
CA ASP A 176 -10.82 -10.64 12.70
C ASP A 176 -9.54 -10.70 11.85
N GLU A 177 -9.40 -9.84 10.85
CA GLU A 177 -8.17 -9.72 10.06
C GLU A 177 -6.99 -9.27 10.92
N ALA A 178 -7.25 -8.40 11.89
CA ALA A 178 -6.21 -7.91 12.79
C ALA A 178 -5.71 -8.99 13.75
N SER A 179 -6.59 -9.88 14.21
CA SER A 179 -6.22 -10.95 15.16
C SER A 179 -5.34 -12.05 14.55
N ASP A 180 -5.35 -12.19 13.22
CA ASP A 180 -4.54 -13.18 12.51
C ASP A 180 -3.12 -12.69 12.18
N ILE A 181 -2.87 -11.36 12.34
CA ILE A 181 -1.59 -10.73 11.95
C ILE A 181 -0.85 -10.12 13.14
N PHE A 182 -1.60 -9.65 14.15
CA PHE A 182 -1.10 -8.92 15.33
C PHE A 182 -1.31 -9.75 16.65
#